data_e780e7ab3e9ec52c8115bde799c0f48d
#
_entry.id   e780e7ab3e9ec52c8115bde799c0f48d
#
_cell.length_a   1.000
_cell.length_b   1.000
_cell.length_c   1.000
_cell.angle_alpha   90.00
_cell.angle_beta   90.00
_cell.angle_gamma   90.00
#
_symmetry.space_group_name_H-M   'P 1'
#
loop_
_entity.id
_entity.type
_entity.pdbx_description
1 polymer ?
#
loop_
_entity_poly.entity_id
_entity_poly.type
_entity_poly.pdbx_seq_one_letter_code
_entity_poly.pdbx_strand_id
1 'polypeptide(L)'
;NPPRDSRDLYTPRFVKGRGRTKIGLCPICVESREKGGEGKALWLGMKVSAFNYHMQYSHGISALTTLPFSPPLAFRYSDRRNPSKYERTRILEGMCHRCDRWVAVEGVKDVKVKVKEMFWWKHAATCHQGSNLPGEGDWYIENN
;
A
#
# COMPACT_ATOMS: atom_id res chain seq x y z
N ASN A 1 -8.72 21.43 0.96
CA ASN A 1 -9.79 20.87 0.13
C ASN A 1 -10.48 19.73 0.87
N PRO A 2 -11.81 19.70 0.88
CA PRO A 2 -12.51 18.60 1.53
C PRO A 2 -12.34 17.31 0.74
N PRO A 3 -12.36 16.15 1.40
CA PRO A 3 -12.33 14.87 0.70
C PRO A 3 -13.59 14.72 -0.16
N ARG A 4 -13.45 14.00 -1.28
CA ARG A 4 -14.58 13.77 -2.20
C ARG A 4 -15.67 12.89 -1.56
N ASP A 5 -15.24 11.92 -0.75
CA ASP A 5 -16.14 11.07 0.03
C ASP A 5 -15.33 10.41 1.16
N SER A 6 -15.99 9.56 1.96
CA SER A 6 -15.34 8.90 3.10
C SER A 6 -14.21 7.97 2.70
N ARG A 7 -14.17 7.52 1.44
CA ARG A 7 -13.15 6.62 0.92
C ARG A 7 -11.97 7.36 0.30
N ASP A 8 -12.06 8.68 0.16
CA ASP A 8 -10.98 9.47 -0.42
C ASP A 8 -9.89 9.71 0.62
N LEU A 9 -9.02 8.73 0.82
CA LEU A 9 -7.93 8.77 1.79
C LEU A 9 -6.72 9.56 1.27
N TYR A 10 -6.73 9.97 0.01
CA TYR A 10 -5.66 10.78 -0.57
C TYR A 10 -5.84 12.28 -0.35
N THR A 11 -7.00 12.69 0.18
CA THR A 11 -7.21 14.08 0.59
C THR A 11 -7.14 14.12 2.12
N PRO A 12 -6.06 14.68 2.70
CA PRO A 12 -5.94 14.73 4.15
C PRO A 12 -7.06 15.57 4.77
N ARG A 13 -7.61 15.10 5.89
CA ARG A 13 -8.65 15.82 6.62
C ARG A 13 -8.07 17.01 7.38
N PHE A 14 -6.78 16.94 7.73
CA PHE A 14 -6.07 18.00 8.44
C PHE A 14 -4.75 18.30 7.72
N VAL A 15 -4.46 19.58 7.50
CA VAL A 15 -3.25 20.05 6.84
C VAL A 15 -2.65 21.21 7.63
N LYS A 16 -1.33 21.40 7.50
CA LYS A 16 -0.57 22.52 8.04
C LYS A 16 0.34 23.07 6.95
N GLY A 17 0.72 24.33 7.09
CA GLY A 17 1.69 24.96 6.20
C GLY A 17 1.10 25.38 4.88
N ARG A 18 1.97 25.96 4.04
CA ARG A 18 1.59 26.47 2.72
C ARG A 18 2.67 26.14 1.71
N GLY A 19 2.26 25.95 0.45
CA GLY A 19 3.18 25.71 -0.63
C GLY A 19 4.08 24.51 -0.38
N ARG A 20 5.39 24.70 -0.45
CA ARG A 20 6.35 23.60 -0.29
C ARG A 20 6.41 23.00 1.11
N THR A 21 5.96 23.77 2.12
CA THR A 21 5.97 23.31 3.50
C THR A 21 4.65 22.68 3.92
N LYS A 22 3.67 22.61 3.01
CA LYS A 22 2.38 22.02 3.31
C LYS A 22 2.53 20.53 3.63
N ILE A 23 2.00 20.13 4.79
CA ILE A 23 2.01 18.74 5.23
C ILE A 23 0.58 18.30 5.53
N GLY A 24 0.30 17.01 5.32
CA GLY A 24 -1.01 16.43 5.58
C GLY A 24 -0.91 15.32 6.62
N LEU A 25 -1.94 15.22 7.46
CA LEU A 25 -2.03 14.17 8.47
C LEU A 25 -2.53 12.89 7.83
N CYS A 26 -1.79 11.79 8.03
CA CYS A 26 -2.24 10.48 7.55
C CYS A 26 -3.53 10.08 8.26
N PRO A 27 -4.64 9.88 7.53
CA PRO A 27 -5.93 9.58 8.15
C PRO A 27 -6.00 8.18 8.77
N ILE A 28 -5.09 7.29 8.38
CA ILE A 28 -5.04 5.91 8.91
C ILE A 28 -4.16 5.83 10.14
N CYS A 29 -2.94 6.37 10.08
CA CYS A 29 -1.99 6.27 11.19
C CYS A 29 -2.50 6.95 12.46
N VAL A 30 -3.28 8.02 12.34
CA VAL A 30 -3.81 8.76 13.48
C VAL A 30 -4.87 7.98 14.25
N GLU A 31 -5.56 7.06 13.57
CA GLU A 31 -6.59 6.25 14.22
C GLU A 31 -5.98 5.30 15.26
N SER A 32 -6.79 4.89 16.22
CA SER A 32 -6.37 3.92 17.23
C SER A 32 -6.06 2.57 16.59
N ARG A 33 -5.29 1.76 17.30
CA ARG A 33 -4.96 0.41 16.80
C ARG A 33 -6.20 -0.46 16.62
N GLU A 34 -7.22 -0.25 17.42
CA GLU A 34 -8.50 -0.96 17.30
C GLU A 34 -9.19 -0.65 15.97
N LYS A 35 -8.98 0.55 15.44
CA LYS A 35 -9.56 0.98 14.16
C LYS A 35 -8.62 0.78 12.99
N GLY A 36 -7.50 0.09 13.19
CA GLY A 36 -6.55 -0.20 12.13
C GLY A 36 -5.42 0.79 11.98
N GLY A 37 -5.32 1.77 12.86
CA GLY A 37 -4.24 2.76 12.85
C GLY A 37 -3.13 2.44 13.84
N GLU A 38 -2.24 3.38 14.04
CA GLU A 38 -1.13 3.26 14.99
C GLU A 38 -1.26 4.23 16.18
N GLY A 39 -2.30 5.04 16.20
CA GLY A 39 -2.47 6.06 17.22
C GLY A 39 -1.42 7.14 17.16
N LYS A 40 -0.85 7.39 15.98
CA LYS A 40 0.23 8.35 15.79
C LYS A 40 -0.16 9.43 14.80
N ALA A 41 0.09 10.68 15.17
CA ALA A 41 -0.09 11.81 14.26
C ALA A 41 1.13 11.87 13.32
N LEU A 42 0.99 11.26 12.13
CA LEU A 42 2.04 11.26 11.11
C LEU A 42 1.73 12.33 10.07
N TRP A 43 2.57 13.36 10.02
CA TRP A 43 2.46 14.46 9.08
C TRP A 43 3.44 14.27 7.93
N LEU A 44 2.95 14.36 6.69
CA LEU A 44 3.73 14.03 5.50
C LEU A 44 3.65 15.15 4.47
N GLY A 45 4.78 15.39 3.78
CA GLY A 45 4.86 16.43 2.77
C GLY A 45 3.91 16.18 1.62
N MET A 46 3.18 17.23 1.23
CA MET A 46 2.25 17.16 0.11
C MET A 46 2.94 17.49 -1.23
N LYS A 47 3.90 18.42 -1.20
CA LYS A 47 4.55 18.91 -2.42
C LYS A 47 5.38 17.84 -3.12
N VAL A 48 6.11 17.03 -2.36
CA VAL A 48 7.03 16.01 -2.92
C VAL A 48 6.41 14.61 -2.91
N SER A 49 5.09 14.55 -2.82
CA SER A 49 4.32 13.29 -2.89
C SER A 49 4.60 12.28 -1.77
N ALA A 50 5.23 12.71 -0.68
CA ALA A 50 5.48 11.81 0.45
C ALA A 50 4.18 11.26 1.02
N PHE A 51 3.13 12.08 1.10
CA PHE A 51 1.82 11.65 1.55
C PHE A 51 1.25 10.56 0.64
N ASN A 52 1.28 10.80 -0.68
CA ASN A 52 0.75 9.83 -1.65
C ASN A 52 1.51 8.52 -1.62
N TYR A 53 2.85 8.56 -1.56
CA TYR A 53 3.65 7.34 -1.45
C TYR A 53 3.38 6.59 -0.16
N HIS A 54 3.17 7.30 0.95
CA HIS A 54 2.82 6.68 2.22
C HIS A 54 1.49 5.92 2.12
N MET A 55 0.46 6.57 1.56
CA MET A 55 -0.85 5.91 1.38
C MET A 55 -0.74 4.68 0.48
N GLN A 56 0.04 4.78 -0.59
CA GLN A 56 0.17 3.72 -1.57
C GLN A 56 1.00 2.53 -1.07
N TYR A 57 2.15 2.81 -0.47
CA TYR A 57 3.12 1.76 -0.12
C TYR A 57 3.10 1.34 1.35
N SER A 58 2.53 2.13 2.23
CA SER A 58 2.39 1.75 3.64
C SER A 58 1.00 1.23 3.97
N HIS A 59 -0.02 1.69 3.24
CA HIS A 59 -1.41 1.30 3.49
C HIS A 59 -2.05 0.53 2.34
N GLY A 60 -1.37 0.41 1.20
CA GLY A 60 -1.86 -0.37 0.08
C GLY A 60 -3.13 0.17 -0.56
N ILE A 61 -3.27 1.49 -0.62
CA ILE A 61 -4.44 2.15 -1.20
C ILE A 61 -4.07 2.67 -2.58
N SER A 62 -4.88 2.35 -3.59
CA SER A 62 -4.68 2.84 -4.96
C SER A 62 -4.99 4.33 -5.05
N ALA A 63 -4.07 5.10 -5.65
CA ALA A 63 -4.32 6.52 -5.92
C ALA A 63 -5.40 6.70 -6.98
N LEU A 64 -5.54 5.73 -7.88
CA LEU A 64 -6.52 5.79 -8.96
C LEU A 64 -7.94 5.51 -8.47
N THR A 65 -8.12 4.45 -7.68
CA THR A 65 -9.45 4.01 -7.25
C THR A 65 -9.82 4.43 -5.84
N THR A 66 -8.84 4.84 -5.04
CA THR A 66 -8.94 5.11 -3.60
C THR A 66 -9.37 3.89 -2.78
N LEU A 67 -9.33 2.71 -3.38
CA LEU A 67 -9.62 1.43 -2.73
C LEU A 67 -8.33 0.65 -2.51
N PRO A 68 -8.31 -0.30 -1.56
CA PRO A 68 -7.14 -1.15 -1.37
C PRO A 68 -6.77 -1.92 -2.64
N PHE A 69 -5.48 -2.16 -2.82
CA PHE A 69 -5.02 -3.01 -3.92
C PHE A 69 -5.51 -4.44 -3.73
N SER A 70 -5.81 -5.12 -4.84
CA SER A 70 -6.20 -6.53 -4.80
C SER A 70 -5.05 -7.40 -4.34
N PRO A 71 -5.30 -8.40 -3.48
CA PRO A 71 -4.27 -9.31 -3.01
C PRO A 71 -3.88 -10.31 -4.11
N PRO A 72 -2.77 -11.06 -3.90
CA PRO A 72 -2.43 -12.15 -4.80
C PRO A 72 -3.52 -13.22 -4.82
N LEU A 73 -3.68 -13.88 -5.98
CA LEU A 73 -4.61 -15.02 -6.10
C LEU A 73 -4.12 -16.24 -5.31
N ALA A 74 -2.81 -16.42 -5.20
CA ALA A 74 -2.19 -17.54 -4.52
C ALA A 74 -0.76 -17.17 -4.15
N PHE A 75 -0.17 -17.95 -3.24
CA PHE A 75 1.22 -17.78 -2.83
C PHE A 75 1.99 -19.06 -3.09
N ARG A 76 3.29 -18.91 -3.34
CA ARG A 76 4.23 -20.03 -3.40
C ARG A 76 5.60 -19.58 -2.93
N TYR A 77 6.48 -20.55 -2.60
CA TYR A 77 7.88 -20.27 -2.38
C TYR A 77 8.69 -20.72 -3.60
N SER A 78 9.69 -19.91 -3.96
CA SER A 78 10.61 -20.20 -5.04
C SER A 78 12.02 -20.26 -4.48
N ASP A 79 12.76 -21.33 -4.81
CA ASP A 79 14.14 -21.48 -4.34
C ASP A 79 15.07 -20.60 -5.15
N ARG A 80 16.04 -19.99 -4.47
CA ARG A 80 17.04 -19.14 -5.11
C ARG A 80 18.32 -19.94 -5.38
N ARG A 81 18.96 -19.62 -6.51
CA ARG A 81 20.25 -20.18 -6.85
C ARG A 81 21.36 -19.36 -6.19
N ASN A 82 22.29 -20.06 -5.52
CA ASN A 82 23.50 -19.44 -4.96
C ASN A 82 23.24 -18.18 -4.12
N PRO A 83 22.35 -18.25 -3.11
CA PRO A 83 22.14 -17.09 -2.25
C PRO A 83 23.40 -16.80 -1.45
N SER A 84 23.71 -15.54 -1.23
CA SER A 84 24.81 -15.14 -0.37
C SER A 84 24.41 -15.29 1.11
N LYS A 85 25.38 -15.07 2.04
CA LYS A 85 25.21 -15.35 3.46
C LYS A 85 24.01 -14.68 4.10
N TYR A 86 23.72 -13.43 3.70
CA TYR A 86 22.62 -12.65 4.29
C TYR A 86 21.39 -12.57 3.40
N GLU A 87 21.32 -13.43 2.39
CA GLU A 87 20.20 -13.47 1.47
C GLU A 87 19.28 -14.63 1.78
N ARG A 88 18.00 -14.48 1.44
CA ARG A 88 17.02 -15.54 1.60
C ARG A 88 17.35 -16.70 0.65
N THR A 89 17.15 -17.92 1.11
CA THR A 89 17.29 -19.11 0.27
C THR A 89 16.02 -19.38 -0.53
N ARG A 90 14.90 -18.87 -0.03
CA ARG A 90 13.58 -19.00 -0.67
C ARG A 90 12.90 -17.66 -0.64
N ILE A 91 12.17 -17.34 -1.69
CA ILE A 91 11.40 -16.09 -1.81
C ILE A 91 9.92 -16.43 -1.91
N LEU A 92 9.10 -15.77 -1.10
CA LEU A 92 7.65 -15.86 -1.21
C LEU A 92 7.21 -15.07 -2.43
N GLU A 93 6.35 -15.68 -3.25
CA GLU A 93 5.80 -15.06 -4.44
C GLU A 93 4.28 -15.10 -4.42
N GLY A 94 3.65 -14.10 -5.03
CA GLY A 94 2.21 -14.03 -5.20
C GLY A 94 1.83 -14.02 -6.66
N MET A 95 0.73 -14.68 -7.00
CA MET A 95 0.20 -14.69 -8.36
C MET A 95 -0.67 -13.46 -8.60
N CYS A 96 -0.33 -12.69 -9.61
CA CYS A 96 -1.10 -11.50 -9.97
C CYS A 96 -2.26 -11.86 -10.89
N HIS A 97 -3.47 -11.39 -10.57
CA HIS A 97 -4.66 -11.64 -11.39
C HIS A 97 -4.62 -10.90 -12.74
N ARG A 98 -3.81 -9.85 -12.83
CA ARG A 98 -3.76 -9.01 -14.04
C ARG A 98 -2.72 -9.48 -15.03
N CYS A 99 -1.48 -9.70 -14.58
CA CYS A 99 -0.40 -10.08 -15.48
C CYS A 99 -0.17 -11.59 -15.54
N ASP A 100 -0.85 -12.36 -14.68
CA ASP A 100 -0.75 -13.82 -14.58
C ASP A 100 0.68 -14.31 -14.37
N ARG A 101 1.45 -13.55 -13.59
CA ARG A 101 2.84 -13.87 -13.24
C ARG A 101 3.00 -14.03 -11.74
N TRP A 102 3.97 -14.84 -11.37
CA TRP A 102 4.42 -14.92 -10.00
C TRP A 102 5.35 -13.75 -9.71
N VAL A 103 5.01 -12.97 -8.70
CA VAL A 103 5.71 -11.74 -8.34
C VAL A 103 6.30 -11.90 -6.94
N ALA A 104 7.57 -11.58 -6.78
CA ALA A 104 8.22 -11.64 -5.48
C ALA A 104 7.55 -10.65 -4.52
N VAL A 105 7.14 -11.16 -3.34
CA VAL A 105 6.54 -10.32 -2.29
C VAL A 105 7.47 -10.16 -1.09
N GLU A 106 8.72 -10.59 -1.24
CA GLU A 106 9.78 -10.41 -0.26
C GLU A 106 11.04 -9.90 -0.97
N GLY A 107 11.88 -9.18 -0.23
CA GLY A 107 13.18 -8.78 -0.73
C GLY A 107 14.18 -9.93 -0.69
N VAL A 108 15.27 -9.77 -1.44
CA VAL A 108 16.35 -10.75 -1.49
C VAL A 108 17.06 -10.88 -0.16
N LYS A 109 17.30 -9.76 0.52
CA LYS A 109 17.99 -9.74 1.82
C LYS A 109 17.07 -10.28 2.92
N ASP A 110 17.63 -11.14 3.78
CA ASP A 110 16.89 -11.70 4.91
C ASP A 110 16.86 -10.72 6.07
N VAL A 111 16.06 -9.69 5.94
CA VAL A 111 15.87 -8.66 6.96
C VAL A 111 14.38 -8.41 7.18
N LYS A 112 14.04 -8.00 8.39
CA LYS A 112 12.66 -7.59 8.68
C LYS A 112 12.42 -6.21 8.09
N VAL A 113 11.28 -6.05 7.42
CA VAL A 113 10.84 -4.77 6.90
C VAL A 113 9.64 -4.28 7.69
N LYS A 114 9.46 -2.97 7.77
CA LYS A 114 8.37 -2.37 8.53
C LYS A 114 7.00 -2.73 7.94
N VAL A 115 6.90 -2.74 6.61
CA VAL A 115 5.66 -3.05 5.89
C VAL A 115 5.93 -4.26 5.01
N LYS A 116 5.46 -5.43 5.44
CA LYS A 116 5.71 -6.69 4.74
C LYS A 116 5.09 -6.74 3.36
N GLU A 117 3.94 -6.11 3.18
CA GLU A 117 3.17 -6.12 1.94
C GLU A 117 3.68 -5.13 0.90
N MET A 118 4.68 -4.32 1.22
CA MET A 118 5.16 -3.24 0.35
C MET A 118 5.56 -3.73 -1.04
N PHE A 119 6.22 -4.89 -1.14
CA PHE A 119 6.66 -5.40 -2.45
C PHE A 119 5.47 -5.72 -3.36
N TRP A 120 4.43 -6.29 -2.80
CA TRP A 120 3.20 -6.54 -3.55
C TRP A 120 2.54 -5.23 -3.97
N TRP A 121 2.43 -4.27 -3.06
CA TRP A 121 1.79 -2.99 -3.36
C TRP A 121 2.54 -2.19 -4.42
N LYS A 122 3.87 -2.28 -4.47
CA LYS A 122 4.66 -1.67 -5.54
C LYS A 122 4.34 -2.28 -6.89
N HIS A 123 4.19 -3.60 -6.96
CA HIS A 123 3.76 -4.27 -8.17
C HIS A 123 2.34 -3.88 -8.55
N ALA A 124 1.42 -3.90 -7.59
CA ALA A 124 0.01 -3.54 -7.84
C ALA A 124 -0.13 -2.13 -8.37
N ALA A 125 0.64 -1.19 -7.83
CA ALA A 125 0.58 0.21 -8.24
C ALA A 125 0.95 0.41 -9.71
N THR A 126 1.84 -0.43 -10.25
CA THR A 126 2.26 -0.33 -11.64
C THR A 126 1.48 -1.24 -12.57
N CYS A 127 1.08 -2.41 -12.10
CA CYS A 127 0.47 -3.44 -12.95
C CYS A 127 -1.06 -3.34 -13.02
N HIS A 128 -1.72 -3.21 -11.85
CA HIS A 128 -3.19 -3.29 -11.82
C HIS A 128 -3.82 -2.26 -10.90
N GLN A 129 -3.30 -1.04 -10.92
CA GLN A 129 -3.79 0.02 -10.05
C GLN A 129 -5.29 0.27 -10.19
N GLY A 130 -5.82 0.15 -11.41
CA GLY A 130 -7.23 0.39 -11.70
C GLY A 130 -8.10 -0.86 -11.76
N SER A 131 -7.55 -2.06 -11.52
CA SER A 131 -8.32 -3.30 -11.62
C SER A 131 -8.44 -4.00 -10.27
N ASN A 132 -9.61 -4.57 -10.01
CA ASN A 132 -9.90 -5.32 -8.80
C ASN A 132 -10.34 -6.73 -9.16
N LEU A 133 -10.24 -7.65 -8.19
CA LEU A 133 -10.83 -8.96 -8.33
C LEU A 133 -12.35 -8.82 -8.38
N PRO A 134 -13.05 -9.71 -9.10
CA PRO A 134 -14.51 -9.65 -9.15
C PRO A 134 -15.12 -9.66 -7.74
N GLY A 135 -16.03 -8.72 -7.50
CA GLY A 135 -16.73 -8.60 -6.23
C GLY A 135 -16.03 -7.78 -5.15
N GLU A 136 -14.73 -7.51 -5.27
CA GLU A 136 -14.02 -6.75 -4.25
C GLU A 136 -14.54 -5.32 -4.08
N GLY A 137 -14.82 -4.65 -5.19
CA GLY A 137 -15.28 -3.26 -5.15
C GLY A 137 -16.60 -3.09 -4.42
N ASP A 138 -17.44 -4.10 -4.45
CA ASP A 138 -18.79 -4.05 -3.85
C ASP A 138 -18.73 -3.93 -2.33
N TRP A 139 -17.70 -4.50 -1.69
CA TRP A 139 -17.51 -4.42 -0.26
C TRP A 139 -17.34 -2.98 0.23
N TYR A 140 -16.73 -2.14 -0.60
CA TYR A 140 -16.42 -0.77 -0.25
C TYR A 140 -17.55 0.20 -0.61
N ILE A 141 -18.43 -0.18 -1.53
CA ILE A 141 -19.55 0.64 -1.96
C ILE A 141 -20.66 0.63 -0.91
N GLU A 142 -20.91 -0.51 -0.27
CA GLU A 142 -21.98 -0.68 0.70
C GLU A 142 -21.78 0.11 2.00
N ASN A 143 -20.56 0.56 2.27
CA ASN A 143 -20.21 1.21 3.52
C ASN A 143 -20.31 2.74 3.49
N ASN A 144 -20.98 3.28 2.51
CA ASN A 144 -21.15 4.73 2.37
C ASN A 144 -22.28 5.28 3.22
#